data_290dc760e484d691b3544272a89ab857
#
_entry.id   290dc760e484d691b3544272a89ab857
#
_cell.length_a   1.000
_cell.length_b   1.000
_cell.length_c   1.000
_cell.angle_alpha   90.00
_cell.angle_beta   90.00
_cell.angle_gamma   90.00
#
_symmetry.space_group_name_H-M   'P 1'
#
loop_
_entity.id
_entity.type
_entity.pdbx_description
1 polymer ?
#
loop_
_entity_poly.entity_id
_entity_poly.type
_entity_poly.pdbx_seq_one_letter_code
_entity_poly.pdbx_strand_id
1 'polypeptide(L)'
;MAKKKSKKPASRAARSRTATKKAAQKKSSTRKVAAKPTARRKLKSKGRAAAPVKRARAKQRVAISHYRDEDFKADGLRTYAKYRDLGVAEASSGVARAHVIRLIGPCEPEVVSKLHFHDVDFQMVYVLKGWVKTYLEGVGETMFQTGSSWTQPSRIKHLIMDYSDDVELLEVILPADFKTVELAV
;
A
#
# COMPACT_ATOMS: atom_id res chain seq x y z
N MET A 1 -1.98 51.08 38.07
CA MET A 1 -1.65 52.04 36.99
C MET A 1 -0.98 51.25 35.89
N ALA A 2 -1.29 51.20 34.65
CA ALA A 2 -2.16 51.85 33.73
C ALA A 2 -2.54 50.83 32.63
N LYS A 3 -3.78 50.85 32.20
CA LYS A 3 -4.33 50.13 31.07
C LYS A 3 -3.78 50.75 29.75
N LYS A 4 -3.40 49.92 28.76
CA LYS A 4 -3.33 50.35 27.36
C LYS A 4 -4.11 49.38 26.46
N LYS A 5 -5.25 49.89 25.98
CA LYS A 5 -6.05 49.36 24.86
C LYS A 5 -5.43 49.84 23.56
N SER A 6 -5.42 49.03 22.51
CA SER A 6 -5.48 49.48 21.10
C SER A 6 -5.95 48.32 20.24
N LYS A 7 -7.11 48.36 19.76
CA LYS A 7 -7.70 48.81 18.48
C LYS A 7 -7.38 47.88 17.30
N LYS A 8 -8.44 47.15 16.90
CA LYS A 8 -8.66 46.52 15.59
C LYS A 8 -8.73 47.60 14.50
N PRO A 9 -8.41 47.27 13.27
CA PRO A 9 -9.18 47.82 12.15
C PRO A 9 -9.84 46.73 11.29
N ALA A 10 -10.99 47.12 10.79
CA ALA A 10 -11.95 46.36 10.03
C ALA A 10 -11.68 46.43 8.53
N SER A 11 -12.11 45.36 7.84
CA SER A 11 -12.77 45.26 6.53
C SER A 11 -12.32 46.12 5.36
N ARG A 12 -12.10 45.43 4.24
CA ARG A 12 -12.66 45.94 2.94
C ARG A 12 -12.92 44.79 1.97
N ALA A 13 -14.20 44.58 1.70
CA ALA A 13 -14.69 43.73 0.62
C ALA A 13 -14.46 44.47 -0.72
N ALA A 14 -14.02 43.74 -1.76
CA ALA A 14 -14.09 44.20 -3.13
C ALA A 14 -14.79 43.13 -3.97
N ARG A 15 -15.97 43.50 -4.41
CA ARG A 15 -16.75 42.81 -5.47
C ARG A 15 -16.12 43.15 -6.83
N SER A 16 -15.96 42.18 -7.70
CA SER A 16 -15.77 42.41 -9.11
C SER A 16 -16.55 41.39 -9.95
N ARG A 17 -17.30 41.90 -10.73
CA ARG A 17 -18.34 41.73 -11.73
C ARG A 17 -18.00 40.67 -12.78
N THR A 18 -19.05 39.94 -13.11
CA THR A 18 -19.31 39.10 -14.28
C THR A 18 -19.01 39.77 -15.61
N ALA A 19 -18.42 39.01 -16.54
CA ALA A 19 -18.47 39.27 -17.95
C ALA A 19 -18.70 37.97 -18.72
N THR A 20 -19.93 37.83 -19.18
CA THR A 20 -20.39 36.87 -20.20
C THR A 20 -19.79 37.19 -21.56
N LYS A 21 -19.17 36.24 -22.24
CA LYS A 21 -18.90 36.30 -23.68
C LYS A 21 -19.55 35.10 -24.38
N LYS A 22 -20.61 35.43 -25.14
CA LYS A 22 -21.20 34.66 -26.23
C LYS A 22 -20.15 34.43 -27.33
N ALA A 23 -19.96 33.23 -27.79
CA ALA A 23 -19.29 32.97 -29.06
C ALA A 23 -20.09 31.95 -29.87
N ALA A 24 -20.18 32.26 -31.16
CA ALA A 24 -21.10 31.81 -32.16
C ALA A 24 -20.90 30.36 -32.61
N GLN A 25 -22.04 29.72 -32.93
CA GLN A 25 -22.11 28.45 -33.66
C GLN A 25 -21.69 28.61 -35.11
N LYS A 26 -20.71 27.84 -35.56
CA LYS A 26 -20.39 27.65 -36.97
C LYS A 26 -20.88 26.27 -37.40
N LYS A 27 -21.91 26.24 -38.24
CA LYS A 27 -22.41 25.02 -38.87
C LYS A 27 -21.40 24.54 -39.90
N SER A 28 -20.93 23.30 -39.80
CA SER A 28 -20.14 22.61 -40.81
C SER A 28 -20.95 21.44 -41.35
N SER A 29 -21.12 21.44 -42.66
CA SER A 29 -21.81 20.48 -43.50
C SER A 29 -21.11 19.14 -43.54
N THR A 30 -21.78 18.06 -43.15
CA THR A 30 -21.28 16.68 -43.21
C THR A 30 -21.66 16.01 -44.53
N ARG A 31 -20.65 15.73 -45.33
CA ARG A 31 -20.73 14.87 -46.52
C ARG A 31 -20.75 13.40 -46.08
N LYS A 32 -21.88 12.70 -46.28
CA LYS A 32 -22.03 11.27 -46.06
C LYS A 32 -21.18 10.50 -47.08
N VAL A 33 -20.18 9.76 -46.62
CA VAL A 33 -19.52 8.71 -47.38
C VAL A 33 -20.06 7.37 -46.85
N ALA A 34 -20.70 6.64 -47.77
CA ALA A 34 -21.23 5.30 -47.50
C ALA A 34 -20.08 4.27 -47.43
N ALA A 35 -19.83 3.69 -46.27
CA ALA A 35 -18.89 2.57 -46.11
C ALA A 35 -19.66 1.24 -46.15
N LYS A 36 -19.21 0.34 -47.05
CA LYS A 36 -19.68 -1.04 -47.14
C LYS A 36 -19.40 -1.83 -45.85
N PRO A 37 -20.31 -2.74 -45.46
CA PRO A 37 -20.08 -3.58 -44.28
C PRO A 37 -19.10 -4.71 -44.62
N THR A 38 -17.91 -4.67 -44.07
CA THR A 38 -17.00 -5.81 -44.03
C THR A 38 -17.45 -6.80 -42.96
N ALA A 39 -17.71 -8.03 -43.39
CA ALA A 39 -18.12 -9.12 -42.51
C ALA A 39 -17.01 -9.45 -41.50
N ARG A 40 -17.24 -9.10 -40.26
CA ARG A 40 -16.36 -9.40 -39.09
C ARG A 40 -16.52 -10.88 -38.70
N ARG A 41 -15.63 -11.73 -39.24
CA ARG A 41 -15.50 -13.13 -38.87
C ARG A 41 -15.21 -13.26 -37.35
N LYS A 42 -16.23 -13.64 -36.55
CA LYS A 42 -16.06 -13.95 -35.13
C LYS A 42 -15.18 -15.19 -34.99
N LEU A 43 -13.90 -15.01 -34.63
CA LEU A 43 -13.09 -16.08 -34.06
C LEU A 43 -13.68 -16.40 -32.67
N LYS A 44 -14.36 -17.53 -32.56
CA LYS A 44 -14.71 -18.16 -31.30
C LYS A 44 -13.44 -18.76 -30.71
N SER A 45 -12.68 -18.02 -29.89
CA SER A 45 -11.69 -18.62 -29.00
C SER A 45 -12.44 -19.32 -27.87
N LYS A 46 -12.58 -20.63 -27.98
CA LYS A 46 -12.94 -21.45 -26.83
C LYS A 46 -11.73 -21.49 -25.88
N GLY A 47 -11.57 -20.44 -25.07
CA GLY A 47 -10.72 -20.49 -23.90
C GLY A 47 -11.32 -21.49 -22.91
N ARG A 48 -10.78 -22.70 -22.92
CA ARG A 48 -11.06 -23.70 -21.89
C ARG A 48 -10.47 -23.16 -20.60
N ALA A 49 -11.30 -22.57 -19.73
CA ALA A 49 -10.87 -22.19 -18.39
C ALA A 49 -10.28 -23.44 -17.73
N ALA A 50 -9.00 -23.39 -17.36
CA ALA A 50 -8.38 -24.46 -16.61
C ALA A 50 -9.18 -24.62 -15.30
N ALA A 51 -9.62 -25.85 -15.03
CA ALA A 51 -10.30 -26.17 -13.79
C ALA A 51 -9.37 -25.79 -12.62
N PRO A 52 -9.89 -25.21 -11.54
CA PRO A 52 -9.06 -24.85 -10.38
C PRO A 52 -8.38 -26.11 -9.87
N VAL A 53 -7.06 -26.12 -9.89
CA VAL A 53 -6.25 -27.17 -9.31
C VAL A 53 -6.59 -27.19 -7.82
N LYS A 54 -7.31 -28.21 -7.36
CA LYS A 54 -7.53 -28.43 -5.93
C LYS A 54 -6.18 -28.74 -5.30
N ARG A 55 -5.49 -27.71 -4.77
CA ARG A 55 -4.34 -27.92 -3.89
C ARG A 55 -4.84 -28.79 -2.73
N ALA A 56 -4.20 -29.95 -2.51
CA ALA A 56 -4.45 -30.75 -1.33
C ALA A 56 -4.29 -29.82 -0.11
N ARG A 57 -5.29 -29.80 0.79
CA ARG A 57 -5.18 -28.98 1.99
C ARG A 57 -3.99 -29.46 2.80
N ALA A 58 -2.99 -28.60 2.95
CA ALA A 58 -1.86 -28.87 3.82
C ALA A 58 -2.36 -29.15 5.26
N LYS A 59 -1.73 -30.11 5.94
CA LYS A 59 -2.06 -30.42 7.34
C LYS A 59 -1.68 -29.22 8.20
N GLN A 60 -2.65 -28.61 8.85
CA GLN A 60 -2.45 -27.46 9.73
C GLN A 60 -2.57 -27.88 11.20
N ARG A 61 -1.92 -27.12 12.07
CA ARG A 61 -1.98 -27.29 13.52
C ARG A 61 -2.16 -25.94 14.21
N VAL A 62 -2.51 -25.95 15.48
CA VAL A 62 -2.56 -24.74 16.29
C VAL A 62 -1.14 -24.25 16.56
N ALA A 63 -0.88 -22.96 16.36
CA ALA A 63 0.28 -22.25 16.88
C ALA A 63 -0.15 -21.34 18.02
N ILE A 64 0.62 -21.29 19.08
CA ILE A 64 0.42 -20.36 20.21
C ILE A 64 1.73 -19.59 20.39
N SER A 65 1.67 -18.28 20.30
CA SER A 65 2.82 -17.41 20.52
C SER A 65 2.46 -16.36 21.58
N HIS A 66 2.93 -16.55 22.80
CA HIS A 66 2.82 -15.53 23.84
C HIS A 66 3.85 -14.43 23.62
N TYR A 67 3.50 -13.21 23.98
CA TYR A 67 4.43 -12.08 23.89
C TYR A 67 5.61 -12.27 24.84
N ARG A 68 6.82 -12.15 24.29
CA ARG A 68 8.08 -12.03 25.02
C ARG A 68 9.01 -11.10 24.25
N ASP A 69 9.63 -10.15 24.95
CA ASP A 69 10.50 -9.17 24.31
C ASP A 69 11.75 -9.80 23.71
N GLU A 70 12.30 -10.83 24.35
CA GLU A 70 13.45 -11.59 23.92
C GLU A 70 13.23 -12.40 22.61
N ASP A 71 11.97 -12.56 22.17
CA ASP A 71 11.65 -13.25 20.92
C ASP A 71 11.85 -12.37 19.67
N PHE A 72 12.09 -11.06 19.84
CA PHE A 72 12.46 -10.20 18.75
C PHE A 72 13.91 -10.38 18.34
N LYS A 73 14.16 -10.95 17.16
CA LYS A 73 15.48 -11.24 16.61
C LYS A 73 15.84 -10.29 15.48
N ALA A 74 17.13 -9.91 15.40
CA ALA A 74 17.69 -9.10 14.32
C ALA A 74 18.32 -9.97 13.22
N ASP A 75 17.63 -11.05 12.85
CA ASP A 75 18.06 -12.06 11.88
C ASP A 75 17.33 -11.95 10.52
N GLY A 76 16.53 -10.91 10.36
CA GLY A 76 15.79 -10.65 9.13
C GLY A 76 16.60 -9.89 8.08
N LEU A 77 15.95 -9.59 6.94
CA LEU A 77 16.54 -8.88 5.80
C LEU A 77 16.98 -7.44 6.12
N ARG A 78 16.32 -6.79 7.09
CA ARG A 78 16.49 -5.36 7.37
C ARG A 78 17.26 -5.15 8.66
N THR A 79 18.39 -4.44 8.61
CA THR A 79 19.24 -4.14 9.77
C THR A 79 18.56 -3.19 10.78
N TYR A 80 17.60 -2.41 10.32
CA TYR A 80 16.80 -1.49 11.12
C TYR A 80 15.52 -2.13 11.69
N ALA A 81 15.38 -3.46 11.63
CA ALA A 81 14.20 -4.17 12.10
C ALA A 81 14.55 -5.40 12.93
N LYS A 82 13.72 -5.67 13.93
CA LYS A 82 13.67 -6.96 14.62
C LYS A 82 12.34 -7.64 14.32
N TYR A 83 12.38 -8.95 14.25
CA TYR A 83 11.24 -9.77 13.87
C TYR A 83 10.91 -10.76 14.99
N ARG A 84 9.63 -10.87 15.33
CA ARG A 84 9.10 -11.89 16.20
C ARG A 84 8.20 -12.82 15.39
N ASP A 85 8.67 -14.04 15.12
CA ASP A 85 7.87 -15.06 14.42
C ASP A 85 6.72 -15.53 15.33
N LEU A 86 5.54 -15.67 14.75
CA LEU A 86 4.34 -16.16 15.44
C LEU A 86 4.09 -17.66 15.23
N GLY A 87 5.01 -18.37 14.56
CA GLY A 87 4.93 -19.82 14.31
C GLY A 87 3.90 -20.22 13.26
N VAL A 88 3.35 -19.25 12.54
CA VAL A 88 2.26 -19.48 11.55
C VAL A 88 2.78 -20.27 10.35
N ALA A 89 3.99 -20.02 9.89
CA ALA A 89 4.56 -20.69 8.72
C ALA A 89 4.63 -22.20 8.92
N GLU A 90 5.16 -22.65 10.05
CA GLU A 90 5.25 -24.07 10.41
C GLU A 90 3.86 -24.65 10.65
N ALA A 91 3.02 -23.96 11.42
CA ALA A 91 1.68 -24.45 11.78
C ALA A 91 0.76 -24.59 10.57
N SER A 92 0.92 -23.75 9.55
CA SER A 92 0.16 -23.77 8.30
C SER A 92 0.77 -24.67 7.22
N SER A 93 1.91 -25.29 7.47
CA SER A 93 2.69 -26.04 6.46
C SER A 93 3.04 -25.17 5.25
N GLY A 94 3.51 -23.94 5.50
CA GLY A 94 3.98 -23.02 4.46
C GLY A 94 2.88 -22.21 3.74
N VAL A 95 1.61 -22.34 4.16
CA VAL A 95 0.52 -21.59 3.51
C VAL A 95 0.63 -20.10 3.79
N ALA A 96 0.94 -19.72 5.03
CA ALA A 96 1.07 -18.32 5.42
C ALA A 96 2.22 -18.14 6.42
N ARG A 97 2.77 -16.93 6.45
CA ARG A 97 3.66 -16.45 7.51
C ARG A 97 2.98 -15.28 8.22
N ALA A 98 3.17 -15.19 9.52
CA ALA A 98 2.85 -13.99 10.28
C ALA A 98 3.97 -13.71 11.28
N HIS A 99 4.37 -12.45 11.35
CA HIS A 99 5.37 -11.98 12.29
C HIS A 99 5.07 -10.55 12.74
N VAL A 100 5.62 -10.18 13.90
CA VAL A 100 5.63 -8.78 14.33
C VAL A 100 6.99 -8.18 13.98
N ILE A 101 6.97 -7.07 13.29
CA ILE A 101 8.15 -6.27 12.92
C ILE A 101 8.22 -5.10 13.90
N ARG A 102 9.36 -4.95 14.57
CA ARG A 102 9.69 -3.76 15.35
C ARG A 102 10.81 -3.02 14.62
N LEU A 103 10.54 -1.80 14.18
CA LEU A 103 11.58 -0.95 13.62
C LEU A 103 12.38 -0.34 14.77
N ILE A 104 13.68 -0.23 14.61
CA ILE A 104 14.62 0.18 15.67
C ILE A 104 15.48 1.36 15.23
N GLY A 105 15.74 2.25 16.19
CA GLY A 105 16.49 3.47 15.95
C GLY A 105 15.70 4.54 15.21
N PRO A 106 16.30 5.70 15.00
CA PRO A 106 15.70 6.74 14.18
C PRO A 106 15.59 6.28 12.72
N CYS A 107 14.58 6.78 12.01
CA CYS A 107 14.45 6.50 10.59
C CYS A 107 15.57 7.21 9.81
N GLU A 108 16.48 6.43 9.26
CA GLU A 108 17.53 6.90 8.34
C GLU A 108 17.09 6.58 6.90
N PRO A 109 16.59 7.56 6.11
CA PRO A 109 16.04 7.31 4.78
C PRO A 109 17.01 6.56 3.85
N GLU A 110 18.30 6.85 3.92
CA GLU A 110 19.37 6.19 3.15
C GLU A 110 19.41 4.68 3.37
N VAL A 111 19.03 4.22 4.56
CA VAL A 111 19.03 2.82 4.95
C VAL A 111 17.64 2.19 4.76
N VAL A 112 16.61 2.91 5.17
CA VAL A 112 15.24 2.40 5.30
C VAL A 112 14.47 2.48 3.98
N SER A 113 14.57 3.63 3.27
CA SER A 113 13.70 3.96 2.13
C SER A 113 14.14 3.27 0.83
N LYS A 114 14.28 1.95 0.85
CA LYS A 114 14.60 1.15 -0.33
C LYS A 114 13.34 0.72 -1.05
N LEU A 115 13.18 1.18 -2.30
CA LEU A 115 12.05 0.79 -3.13
C LEU A 115 12.16 -0.71 -3.45
N HIS A 116 11.11 -1.45 -3.17
CA HIS A 116 11.08 -2.91 -3.39
C HIS A 116 9.64 -3.40 -3.63
N PHE A 117 9.54 -4.67 -3.99
CA PHE A 117 8.26 -5.39 -4.03
C PHE A 117 8.42 -6.82 -3.53
N HIS A 118 7.31 -7.45 -3.20
CA HIS A 118 7.23 -8.86 -2.84
C HIS A 118 6.45 -9.65 -3.90
N ASP A 119 6.93 -10.85 -4.22
CA ASP A 119 6.23 -11.78 -5.11
C ASP A 119 5.38 -12.72 -4.23
N VAL A 120 4.17 -12.28 -3.93
CA VAL A 120 3.25 -12.88 -2.95
C VAL A 120 1.87 -13.06 -3.57
N ASP A 121 1.07 -13.97 -3.02
CA ASP A 121 -0.35 -14.12 -3.36
C ASP A 121 -1.20 -13.13 -2.55
N PHE A 122 -0.76 -12.84 -1.32
CA PHE A 122 -1.42 -11.90 -0.42
C PHE A 122 -0.42 -11.35 0.60
N GLN A 123 -0.56 -10.07 0.93
CA GLN A 123 0.16 -9.44 2.03
C GLN A 123 -0.72 -8.39 2.69
N MET A 124 -0.71 -8.35 4.00
CA MET A 124 -1.39 -7.35 4.82
C MET A 124 -0.47 -6.90 5.94
N VAL A 125 -0.48 -5.61 6.21
CA VAL A 125 0.20 -5.02 7.37
C VAL A 125 -0.83 -4.33 8.26
N TYR A 126 -0.68 -4.48 9.58
CA TYR A 126 -1.50 -3.83 10.60
C TYR A 126 -0.58 -3.14 11.62
N VAL A 127 -0.85 -1.88 11.93
CA VAL A 127 -0.07 -1.12 12.91
C VAL A 127 -0.54 -1.47 14.33
N LEU A 128 0.29 -2.19 15.06
CA LEU A 128 0.02 -2.57 16.46
C LEU A 128 0.32 -1.42 17.43
N LYS A 129 1.38 -0.65 17.15
CA LYS A 129 1.85 0.44 17.99
C LYS A 129 2.56 1.50 17.15
N GLY A 130 2.51 2.77 17.60
CA GLY A 130 3.15 3.88 16.92
C GLY A 130 2.51 4.25 15.58
N TRP A 131 3.34 4.72 14.66
CA TRP A 131 2.93 5.09 13.31
C TRP A 131 4.04 4.80 12.31
N VAL A 132 3.65 4.63 11.03
CA VAL A 132 4.56 4.46 9.90
C VAL A 132 4.05 5.26 8.70
N LYS A 133 4.95 5.93 8.00
CA LYS A 133 4.71 6.59 6.72
C LYS A 133 5.32 5.74 5.62
N THR A 134 4.51 5.39 4.62
CA THR A 134 4.92 4.56 3.49
C THR A 134 4.59 5.24 2.16
N TYR A 135 5.32 4.89 1.12
CA TYR A 135 4.91 5.09 -0.26
C TYR A 135 4.38 3.76 -0.82
N LEU A 136 3.22 3.80 -1.46
CA LEU A 136 2.58 2.67 -2.14
C LEU A 136 2.30 3.06 -3.59
N GLU A 137 2.76 2.27 -4.55
CA GLU A 137 2.54 2.51 -5.98
C GLU A 137 1.02 2.60 -6.28
N GLY A 138 0.62 3.66 -6.99
CA GLY A 138 -0.79 3.93 -7.31
C GLY A 138 -1.62 4.59 -6.21
N VAL A 139 -1.09 4.68 -4.98
CA VAL A 139 -1.74 5.37 -3.85
C VAL A 139 -0.97 6.62 -3.45
N GLY A 140 0.38 6.54 -3.47
CA GLY A 140 1.27 7.61 -3.03
C GLY A 140 1.67 7.47 -1.56
N GLU A 141 2.11 8.59 -0.99
CA GLU A 141 2.52 8.68 0.41
C GLU A 141 1.31 8.60 1.35
N THR A 142 1.37 7.72 2.31
CA THR A 142 0.30 7.51 3.28
C THR A 142 0.88 7.25 4.66
N MET A 143 0.27 7.86 5.69
CA MET A 143 0.60 7.64 7.09
C MET A 143 -0.43 6.70 7.71
N PHE A 144 0.05 5.68 8.39
CA PHE A 144 -0.75 4.70 9.13
C PHE A 144 -0.41 4.79 10.62
N GLN A 145 -1.43 4.92 11.45
CA GLN A 145 -1.31 4.96 12.91
C GLN A 145 -1.78 3.65 13.52
N THR A 146 -1.53 3.45 14.81
CA THR A 146 -2.05 2.32 15.58
C THR A 146 -3.52 2.05 15.26
N GLY A 147 -3.85 0.80 14.93
CA GLY A 147 -5.18 0.37 14.52
C GLY A 147 -5.45 0.45 13.02
N SER A 148 -4.56 1.07 12.24
CA SER A 148 -4.65 1.13 10.79
C SER A 148 -4.10 -0.15 10.14
N SER A 149 -4.60 -0.48 8.94
CA SER A 149 -4.07 -1.58 8.14
C SER A 149 -4.12 -1.26 6.66
N TRP A 150 -3.30 -1.95 5.88
CA TRP A 150 -3.34 -1.91 4.43
C TRP A 150 -2.98 -3.27 3.84
N THR A 151 -3.42 -3.52 2.62
CA THR A 151 -2.98 -4.68 1.82
C THR A 151 -1.96 -4.24 0.80
N GLN A 152 -1.05 -5.14 0.47
CA GLN A 152 -0.04 -4.96 -0.58
C GLN A 152 -0.28 -6.02 -1.66
N PRO A 153 -0.91 -5.66 -2.79
CA PRO A 153 -1.04 -6.57 -3.93
C PRO A 153 0.31 -7.09 -4.39
N SER A 154 0.32 -8.29 -4.97
CA SER A 154 1.55 -8.87 -5.51
C SER A 154 2.31 -7.88 -6.38
N ARG A 155 3.60 -7.74 -6.12
CA ARG A 155 4.56 -6.92 -6.88
C ARG A 155 4.30 -5.41 -6.86
N ILE A 156 3.40 -4.90 -6.00
CA ILE A 156 3.25 -3.46 -5.78
C ILE A 156 4.58 -2.89 -5.24
N LYS A 157 5.08 -1.84 -5.87
CA LYS A 157 6.29 -1.17 -5.41
C LYS A 157 5.98 -0.31 -4.20
N HIS A 158 6.77 -0.45 -3.18
CA HIS A 158 6.58 0.28 -1.93
C HIS A 158 7.90 0.49 -1.20
N LEU A 159 7.89 1.44 -0.27
CA LEU A 159 8.99 1.68 0.67
C LEU A 159 8.44 2.31 1.95
N ILE A 160 9.19 2.16 3.04
CA ILE A 160 8.99 2.92 4.28
C ILE A 160 9.72 4.25 4.12
N MET A 161 9.04 5.35 4.47
CA MET A 161 9.58 6.70 4.38
C MET A 161 9.99 7.24 5.76
N ASP A 162 9.17 6.91 6.78
CA ASP A 162 9.39 7.38 8.14
C ASP A 162 8.56 6.54 9.13
N TYR A 163 8.92 6.58 10.42
CA TYR A 163 8.20 5.85 11.48
C TYR A 163 8.52 6.40 12.86
N SER A 164 7.63 6.11 13.84
CA SER A 164 7.88 6.41 15.25
C SER A 164 8.87 5.42 15.88
N ASP A 165 9.62 5.86 16.90
CA ASP A 165 10.63 5.05 17.59
C ASP A 165 10.06 3.76 18.23
N ASP A 166 8.74 3.73 18.45
CA ASP A 166 8.04 2.63 19.12
C ASP A 166 7.16 1.78 18.19
N VAL A 167 7.31 1.92 16.88
CA VAL A 167 6.43 1.27 15.90
C VAL A 167 6.57 -0.25 15.93
N GLU A 168 5.42 -0.92 16.00
CA GLU A 168 5.27 -2.35 15.81
C GLU A 168 4.20 -2.63 14.75
N LEU A 169 4.54 -3.50 13.81
CA LEU A 169 3.69 -3.87 12.69
C LEU A 169 3.45 -5.38 12.71
N LEU A 170 2.18 -5.81 12.63
CA LEU A 170 1.86 -7.19 12.29
C LEU A 170 1.84 -7.32 10.78
N GLU A 171 2.64 -8.21 10.25
CA GLU A 171 2.63 -8.54 8.83
C GLU A 171 2.16 -9.98 8.62
N VAL A 172 1.20 -10.17 7.68
CA VAL A 172 0.69 -11.47 7.27
C VAL A 172 0.91 -11.63 5.77
N ILE A 173 1.56 -12.74 5.37
CA ILE A 173 2.02 -12.99 4.01
C ILE A 173 1.63 -14.41 3.56
N LEU A 174 1.22 -14.54 2.31
CA LEU A 174 0.97 -15.81 1.63
C LEU A 174 1.69 -15.80 0.26
N PRO A 175 2.41 -16.90 -0.09
CA PRO A 175 2.79 -18.03 0.76
C PRO A 175 3.80 -17.61 1.84
N ALA A 176 4.09 -18.52 2.78
CA ALA A 176 5.08 -18.26 3.84
C ALA A 176 6.50 -18.03 3.31
N ASP A 177 6.84 -18.67 2.21
CA ASP A 177 8.10 -18.48 1.48
C ASP A 177 7.85 -17.60 0.24
N PHE A 178 8.50 -16.46 0.19
CA PHE A 178 8.32 -15.46 -0.84
C PHE A 178 9.63 -14.74 -1.15
N LYS A 179 9.69 -14.08 -2.30
CA LYS A 179 10.85 -13.29 -2.72
C LYS A 179 10.61 -11.81 -2.51
N THR A 180 11.60 -11.13 -1.96
CA THR A 180 11.71 -9.67 -1.96
C THR A 180 12.68 -9.25 -3.07
N VAL A 181 12.26 -8.30 -3.90
CA VAL A 181 13.09 -7.76 -4.99
C VAL A 181 13.30 -6.27 -4.72
N GLU A 182 14.53 -5.90 -4.41
CA GLU A 182 14.92 -4.49 -4.32
C GLU A 182 15.15 -3.92 -5.71
N LEU A 183 14.69 -2.70 -5.91
CA LEU A 183 14.83 -1.97 -7.15
C LEU A 183 15.99 -0.97 -7.01
N ALA A 184 16.90 -0.99 -7.97
CA ALA A 184 17.90 0.06 -8.06
C ALA A 184 17.19 1.39 -8.41
N VAL A 185 17.51 2.43 -7.65
CA VAL A 185 17.07 3.82 -7.90
C VAL A 185 18.12 4.48 -8.77
#